data_21167d606dcf5ec2024a752cd97cb427
#
_entry.id   21167d606dcf5ec2024a752cd97cb427
#
_cell.length_a   1.000
_cell.length_b   1.000
_cell.length_c   1.000
_cell.angle_alpha   90.00
_cell.angle_beta   90.00
_cell.angle_gamma   90.00
#
_symmetry.space_group_name_H-M   'P 1'
#
loop_
_entity.id
_entity.type
_entity.pdbx_description
1 polymer ?
#
loop_
_entity_poly.entity_id
_entity_poly.type
_entity_poly.pdbx_seq_one_letter_code
_entity_poly.pdbx_strand_id
1 'polypeptide(L)'
;MKFPIKTIRRGGQITAFPKNSLEVSKLVKFSNKYKFHILPIGGETNRVDGTKPQFEKTILIDFKKMNRIEEVDTDNFIITAQSGTLLKTIQKAANNKKLLFPVNIAPSDKCTIGGNISTNVGGLQTLRYGNIEDHINGLEVVLSDGTILNFLNKLKKDNFGPKLWKLFCGSEGVFGIITRASLKLIPKKKYNSTYLIQTNSLNKSIRLLKFLRNKYFDNLTSFEIIFPIPSSYLFNESAHHFNLIIEIQSNIIGNYKKDLKKYFNLNEFKIDKIEHDKSKSWIWSKREELVYNQIKYNFTEKFDISLPIDKWSVFIKKVNKFVKDNKIFTPYFFGHLGDGNLHCNFKVHPNSKKNCAYLSKFIYDLTIQSEGSVAAEHGLGLKKNYLLKKYKPSENYLFIKKLKKHLDPNSRLGKNKLFQA
;
A
#
# COMPACT_ATOMS: atom_id res chain seq x y z
N MET A 1 -2.15 3.30 39.89
CA MET A 1 -1.82 4.20 38.74
C MET A 1 -3.10 4.48 37.98
N LYS A 2 -3.50 5.76 37.86
CA LYS A 2 -4.72 6.17 37.14
C LYS A 2 -4.35 6.64 35.76
N PHE A 3 -4.95 6.05 34.73
CA PHE A 3 -4.75 6.45 33.33
C PHE A 3 -5.49 7.77 33.04
N PRO A 4 -4.94 8.62 32.13
CA PRO A 4 -5.54 9.92 31.81
C PRO A 4 -6.86 9.83 31.06
N ILE A 5 -7.16 8.67 30.46
CA ILE A 5 -8.43 8.35 29.80
C ILE A 5 -8.83 6.91 30.11
N LYS A 6 -10.07 6.54 29.73
CA LYS A 6 -10.58 5.16 29.89
C LYS A 6 -9.74 4.18 29.09
N THR A 7 -9.28 3.12 29.75
CA THR A 7 -8.52 2.01 29.14
C THR A 7 -9.20 0.67 29.39
N ILE A 8 -8.90 -0.32 28.55
CA ILE A 8 -9.30 -1.72 28.73
C ILE A 8 -8.03 -2.57 28.78
N ARG A 9 -8.00 -3.55 29.69
CA ARG A 9 -6.92 -4.56 29.75
C ARG A 9 -7.43 -5.87 29.14
N ARG A 10 -6.67 -6.40 28.18
CA ARG A 10 -6.92 -7.72 27.58
C ARG A 10 -5.58 -8.43 27.40
N GLY A 11 -5.45 -9.68 27.89
CA GLY A 11 -4.24 -10.49 27.70
C GLY A 11 -2.95 -9.78 28.13
N GLY A 12 -2.95 -9.03 29.24
CA GLY A 12 -1.80 -8.25 29.71
C GLY A 12 -1.57 -6.90 29.04
N GLN A 13 -2.27 -6.61 27.94
CA GLN A 13 -2.14 -5.37 27.17
C GLN A 13 -3.12 -4.29 27.65
N ILE A 14 -2.69 -3.03 27.59
CA ILE A 14 -3.51 -1.86 27.90
C ILE A 14 -3.91 -1.19 26.59
N THR A 15 -5.21 -1.12 26.29
CA THR A 15 -5.74 -0.42 25.14
C THR A 15 -6.47 0.85 25.55
N ALA A 16 -6.08 1.97 24.98
CA ALA A 16 -6.69 3.29 25.18
C ALA A 16 -7.43 3.73 23.90
N PHE A 17 -8.58 4.40 24.09
CA PHE A 17 -9.46 4.84 23.01
C PHE A 17 -9.63 6.37 23.06
N PRO A 18 -8.67 7.15 22.55
CA PRO A 18 -8.76 8.60 22.54
C PRO A 18 -9.88 9.08 21.62
N LYS A 19 -10.46 10.25 21.94
CA LYS A 19 -11.49 10.92 21.16
C LYS A 19 -10.97 12.12 20.37
N ASN A 20 -9.77 12.62 20.72
CA ASN A 20 -9.14 13.78 20.14
C ASN A 20 -7.61 13.77 20.37
N SER A 21 -6.91 14.70 19.72
CA SER A 21 -5.45 14.81 19.77
C SER A 21 -4.91 15.17 21.15
N LEU A 22 -5.68 15.91 21.95
CA LEU A 22 -5.30 16.23 23.34
C LEU A 22 -5.25 14.98 24.21
N GLU A 23 -6.19 14.06 24.03
CA GLU A 23 -6.18 12.77 24.73
C GLU A 23 -5.01 11.90 24.31
N VAL A 24 -4.63 11.91 23.02
CA VAL A 24 -3.42 11.24 22.53
C VAL A 24 -2.17 11.86 23.18
N SER A 25 -2.06 13.19 23.22
CA SER A 25 -0.97 13.91 23.88
C SER A 25 -0.85 13.54 25.36
N LYS A 26 -1.98 13.50 26.08
CA LYS A 26 -2.00 13.09 27.50
C LYS A 26 -1.51 11.64 27.70
N LEU A 27 -1.87 10.71 26.79
CA LEU A 27 -1.38 9.33 26.82
C LEU A 27 0.12 9.26 26.58
N VAL A 28 0.64 10.04 25.64
CA VAL A 28 2.09 10.12 25.36
C VAL A 28 2.86 10.64 26.57
N LYS A 29 2.41 11.76 27.17
CA LYS A 29 3.02 12.32 28.41
C LYS A 29 2.97 11.32 29.56
N PHE A 30 1.85 10.62 29.72
CA PHE A 30 1.70 9.55 30.71
C PHE A 30 2.69 8.41 30.45
N SER A 31 2.84 7.98 29.19
CA SER A 31 3.77 6.90 28.82
C SER A 31 5.21 7.25 29.14
N ASN A 32 5.61 8.50 28.93
CA ASN A 32 6.95 8.99 29.28
C ASN A 32 7.18 8.94 30.81
N LYS A 33 6.20 9.45 31.58
CA LYS A 33 6.30 9.47 33.05
C LYS A 33 6.42 8.05 33.64
N TYR A 34 5.67 7.08 33.12
CA TYR A 34 5.58 5.73 33.69
C TYR A 34 6.34 4.67 32.87
N LYS A 35 7.15 5.09 31.88
CA LYS A 35 8.02 4.25 31.05
C LYS A 35 7.27 3.17 30.26
N PHE A 36 6.07 3.50 29.70
CA PHE A 36 5.38 2.64 28.75
C PHE A 36 5.87 2.87 27.32
N HIS A 37 5.80 1.84 26.49
CA HIS A 37 5.84 1.98 25.04
C HIS A 37 4.47 2.36 24.49
N ILE A 38 4.43 2.98 23.33
CA ILE A 38 3.20 3.33 22.63
C ILE A 38 3.18 2.65 21.28
N LEU A 39 2.02 2.09 20.95
CA LEU A 39 1.76 1.47 19.67
C LEU A 39 0.41 1.95 19.14
N PRO A 40 0.40 2.84 18.13
CA PRO A 40 -0.82 3.24 17.42
C PRO A 40 -1.42 2.05 16.65
N ILE A 41 -2.74 1.88 16.74
CA ILE A 41 -3.49 0.84 16.05
C ILE A 41 -4.57 1.48 15.19
N GLY A 42 -4.57 1.13 13.90
CA GLY A 42 -5.65 1.43 12.96
C GLY A 42 -6.54 0.22 12.71
N GLY A 43 -6.75 -0.11 11.45
CA GLY A 43 -7.58 -1.25 11.04
C GLY A 43 -6.92 -2.63 11.09
N GLU A 44 -5.67 -2.73 11.51
CA GLU A 44 -4.88 -3.98 11.63
C GLU A 44 -4.81 -4.83 10.34
N THR A 45 -4.91 -4.18 9.20
CA THR A 45 -4.94 -4.83 7.89
C THR A 45 -3.54 -5.13 7.31
N ASN A 46 -2.47 -4.64 7.95
CA ASN A 46 -1.11 -4.85 7.48
C ASN A 46 -0.65 -6.31 7.67
N ARG A 47 0.34 -6.74 6.85
CA ARG A 47 0.83 -8.12 6.82
C ARG A 47 2.22 -8.31 7.43
N VAL A 48 2.79 -7.24 8.00
CA VAL A 48 4.16 -7.22 8.52
C VAL A 48 4.25 -7.09 10.05
N ASP A 49 3.16 -7.45 10.74
CA ASP A 49 3.03 -7.42 12.21
C ASP A 49 3.26 -6.02 12.84
N GLY A 50 3.02 -4.96 12.09
CA GLY A 50 3.25 -3.59 12.52
C GLY A 50 2.39 -3.14 13.71
N THR A 51 1.33 -3.87 14.08
CA THR A 51 0.43 -3.61 15.22
C THR A 51 0.61 -4.60 16.37
N LYS A 52 1.59 -5.52 16.30
CA LYS A 52 1.85 -6.45 17.40
C LYS A 52 2.71 -5.82 18.49
N PRO A 53 2.25 -5.79 19.75
CA PRO A 53 3.06 -5.31 20.87
C PRO A 53 4.25 -6.23 21.10
N GLN A 54 5.43 -5.63 21.35
CA GLN A 54 6.68 -6.36 21.60
C GLN A 54 7.06 -6.39 23.08
N PHE A 55 6.39 -5.58 23.91
CA PHE A 55 6.71 -5.40 25.32
C PHE A 55 5.43 -5.40 26.14
N GLU A 56 5.49 -5.98 27.34
CA GLU A 56 4.36 -6.00 28.28
C GLU A 56 3.88 -4.59 28.65
N LYS A 57 4.81 -3.68 28.95
CA LYS A 57 4.50 -2.28 29.23
C LYS A 57 4.23 -1.48 27.94
N THR A 58 3.21 -1.87 27.20
CA THR A 58 2.79 -1.16 25.98
C THR A 58 1.35 -0.67 26.11
N ILE A 59 1.12 0.61 25.78
CA ILE A 59 -0.20 1.20 25.59
C ILE A 59 -0.53 1.13 24.10
N LEU A 60 -1.56 0.37 23.75
CA LEU A 60 -2.15 0.34 22.43
C LEU A 60 -3.09 1.54 22.32
N ILE A 61 -2.86 2.42 21.35
CA ILE A 61 -3.75 3.55 21.06
C ILE A 61 -4.64 3.17 19.87
N ASP A 62 -5.88 2.80 20.15
CA ASP A 62 -6.89 2.40 19.17
C ASP A 62 -7.72 3.63 18.77
N PHE A 63 -7.64 4.00 17.49
CA PHE A 63 -8.27 5.20 16.94
C PHE A 63 -9.75 5.04 16.58
N LYS A 64 -10.40 3.93 16.89
CA LYS A 64 -11.80 3.69 16.53
C LYS A 64 -12.80 4.73 17.06
N LYS A 65 -12.44 5.54 18.09
CA LYS A 65 -13.23 6.67 18.57
C LYS A 65 -12.85 8.02 17.93
N MET A 66 -11.77 8.07 17.17
CA MET A 66 -11.36 9.22 16.35
C MET A 66 -11.65 8.92 14.88
N ASN A 67 -12.92 8.76 14.53
CA ASN A 67 -13.37 8.23 13.24
C ASN A 67 -14.31 9.18 12.48
N ARG A 68 -14.28 10.48 12.78
CA ARG A 68 -15.17 11.46 12.16
C ARG A 68 -14.52 12.11 10.95
N ILE A 69 -15.33 12.35 9.91
CA ILE A 69 -15.06 13.35 8.90
C ILE A 69 -15.46 14.69 9.51
N GLU A 70 -14.54 15.64 9.55
CA GLU A 70 -14.75 16.96 10.13
C GLU A 70 -15.31 17.92 9.10
N GLU A 71 -14.85 17.79 7.85
CA GLU A 71 -15.27 18.67 6.75
C GLU A 71 -15.08 18.00 5.39
N VAL A 72 -15.96 18.35 4.44
CA VAL A 72 -15.80 18.10 3.01
C VAL A 72 -15.93 19.44 2.29
N ASP A 73 -14.79 20.02 1.97
CA ASP A 73 -14.68 21.30 1.26
C ASP A 73 -14.69 21.06 -0.25
N THR A 74 -15.81 21.35 -0.89
CA THR A 74 -16.00 21.13 -2.33
C THR A 74 -15.35 22.19 -3.18
N ASP A 75 -15.08 23.37 -2.64
CA ASP A 75 -14.48 24.48 -3.39
C ASP A 75 -12.96 24.28 -3.52
N ASN A 76 -12.33 23.81 -2.45
CA ASN A 76 -10.90 23.53 -2.44
C ASN A 76 -10.57 22.06 -2.76
N PHE A 77 -11.57 21.18 -2.93
CA PHE A 77 -11.42 19.74 -3.12
C PHE A 77 -10.62 19.08 -2.00
N ILE A 78 -10.97 19.41 -0.76
CA ILE A 78 -10.31 18.88 0.44
C ILE A 78 -11.32 18.16 1.33
N ILE A 79 -10.93 17.04 1.91
CA ILE A 79 -11.64 16.38 2.98
C ILE A 79 -10.73 16.31 4.21
N THR A 80 -11.23 16.78 5.36
CA THR A 80 -10.50 16.70 6.64
C THR A 80 -11.15 15.62 7.51
N ALA A 81 -10.32 14.68 7.99
CA ALA A 81 -10.79 13.55 8.75
C ALA A 81 -9.81 13.13 9.86
N GLN A 82 -10.35 12.50 10.89
CA GLN A 82 -9.58 11.89 11.98
C GLN A 82 -8.95 10.56 11.54
N SER A 83 -7.83 10.18 12.16
CA SER A 83 -7.01 9.01 11.80
C SER A 83 -7.74 7.68 11.78
N GLY A 84 -8.72 7.48 12.65
CA GLY A 84 -9.51 6.25 12.74
C GLY A 84 -10.66 6.18 11.72
N THR A 85 -10.85 7.20 10.88
CA THR A 85 -11.86 7.17 9.82
C THR A 85 -11.52 6.09 8.80
N LEU A 86 -12.48 5.23 8.48
CA LEU A 86 -12.30 4.17 7.49
C LEU A 86 -12.15 4.76 6.07
N LEU A 87 -11.30 4.15 5.27
CA LEU A 87 -11.11 4.54 3.87
C LEU A 87 -12.44 4.55 3.10
N LYS A 88 -13.25 3.52 3.26
CA LYS A 88 -14.59 3.42 2.64
C LYS A 88 -15.50 4.60 3.04
N THR A 89 -15.39 5.10 4.26
CA THR A 89 -16.17 6.26 4.73
C THR A 89 -15.73 7.54 4.01
N ILE A 90 -14.42 7.75 3.85
CA ILE A 90 -13.85 8.87 3.07
C ILE A 90 -14.32 8.81 1.62
N GLN A 91 -14.20 7.64 0.99
CA GLN A 91 -14.63 7.42 -0.41
C GLN A 91 -16.13 7.69 -0.59
N LYS A 92 -16.97 7.22 0.34
CA LYS A 92 -18.42 7.47 0.32
C LYS A 92 -18.74 8.95 0.44
N ALA A 93 -18.09 9.67 1.36
CA ALA A 93 -18.30 11.09 1.56
C ALA A 93 -17.89 11.91 0.32
N ALA A 94 -16.74 11.58 -0.30
CA ALA A 94 -16.30 12.18 -1.55
C ALA A 94 -17.32 11.92 -2.68
N ASN A 95 -17.74 10.65 -2.85
CA ASN A 95 -18.70 10.25 -3.88
C ASN A 95 -20.04 11.01 -3.78
N ASN A 96 -20.55 11.23 -2.57
CA ASN A 96 -21.79 11.99 -2.34
C ASN A 96 -21.68 13.43 -2.85
N LYS A 97 -20.47 13.95 -3.01
CA LYS A 97 -20.16 15.27 -3.59
C LYS A 97 -19.68 15.21 -5.04
N LYS A 98 -19.86 14.07 -5.73
CA LYS A 98 -19.37 13.80 -7.09
C LYS A 98 -17.82 13.93 -7.22
N LEU A 99 -17.12 13.75 -6.12
CA LEU A 99 -15.66 13.74 -6.03
C LEU A 99 -15.15 12.31 -5.79
N LEU A 100 -13.85 12.13 -5.97
CA LEU A 100 -13.14 10.87 -5.76
C LEU A 100 -11.98 11.09 -4.80
N PHE A 101 -11.84 10.21 -3.80
CA PHE A 101 -10.59 9.98 -3.11
C PHE A 101 -9.94 8.73 -3.74
N PRO A 102 -8.86 8.87 -4.53
CA PRO A 102 -8.45 7.85 -5.51
C PRO A 102 -7.58 6.72 -4.95
N VAL A 103 -7.50 6.55 -3.63
CA VAL A 103 -6.84 5.40 -3.01
C VAL A 103 -7.80 4.22 -3.02
N ASN A 104 -7.46 3.17 -3.78
CA ASN A 104 -8.32 1.98 -3.96
C ASN A 104 -7.57 0.70 -3.58
N ILE A 105 -7.85 0.20 -2.36
CA ILE A 105 -7.27 -1.03 -1.80
C ILE A 105 -8.36 -1.96 -1.28
N ALA A 106 -8.11 -3.26 -1.32
CA ALA A 106 -9.08 -4.29 -0.96
C ALA A 106 -9.71 -4.13 0.45
N PRO A 107 -8.97 -3.86 1.55
CA PRO A 107 -9.57 -3.78 2.89
C PRO A 107 -10.14 -2.38 3.23
N SER A 108 -10.76 -1.68 2.28
CA SER A 108 -11.26 -0.31 2.46
C SER A 108 -12.31 -0.17 3.56
N ASP A 109 -13.00 -1.25 3.89
CA ASP A 109 -14.00 -1.35 4.97
C ASP A 109 -13.38 -1.57 6.37
N LYS A 110 -12.08 -1.83 6.45
CA LYS A 110 -11.35 -2.10 7.70
C LYS A 110 -10.19 -1.15 7.93
N CYS A 111 -9.46 -0.78 6.89
CA CYS A 111 -8.31 0.09 7.01
C CYS A 111 -8.72 1.53 7.34
N THR A 112 -7.88 2.19 8.15
CA THR A 112 -8.10 3.56 8.62
C THR A 112 -7.16 4.53 7.93
N ILE A 113 -7.57 5.80 7.81
CA ILE A 113 -6.78 6.83 7.13
C ILE A 113 -5.40 7.02 7.78
N GLY A 114 -5.32 7.05 9.10
CA GLY A 114 -4.03 7.16 9.80
C GLY A 114 -3.11 5.97 9.55
N GLY A 115 -3.67 4.75 9.48
CA GLY A 115 -2.93 3.55 9.13
C GLY A 115 -2.43 3.59 7.68
N ASN A 116 -3.28 3.98 6.74
CA ASN A 116 -2.95 4.09 5.33
C ASN A 116 -1.82 5.12 5.09
N ILE A 117 -1.89 6.29 5.75
CA ILE A 117 -0.84 7.31 5.67
C ILE A 117 0.46 6.80 6.29
N SER A 118 0.37 6.15 7.46
CA SER A 118 1.56 5.63 8.16
C SER A 118 2.34 4.60 7.35
N THR A 119 1.68 3.88 6.43
CA THR A 119 2.32 2.88 5.55
C THR A 119 2.52 3.40 4.12
N ASN A 120 2.13 4.63 3.82
CA ASN A 120 2.15 5.22 2.48
C ASN A 120 1.50 4.31 1.44
N VAL A 121 0.27 3.87 1.72
CA VAL A 121 -0.40 2.85 0.92
C VAL A 121 -0.59 3.29 -0.53
N GLY A 122 -0.27 2.40 -1.46
CA GLY A 122 -0.71 2.42 -2.85
C GLY A 122 -1.91 1.51 -3.07
N GLY A 123 -2.43 1.46 -4.28
CA GLY A 123 -3.54 0.59 -4.62
C GLY A 123 -3.71 0.43 -6.14
N LEU A 124 -4.83 -0.14 -6.57
CA LEU A 124 -5.09 -0.45 -7.98
C LEU A 124 -4.96 0.74 -8.95
N GLN A 125 -5.10 1.97 -8.45
CA GLN A 125 -5.07 3.19 -9.26
C GLN A 125 -3.81 4.03 -9.05
N THR A 126 -2.79 3.49 -8.39
CA THR A 126 -1.48 4.14 -8.18
C THR A 126 -0.83 4.57 -9.49
N LEU A 127 -1.00 3.79 -10.55
CA LEU A 127 -0.52 4.13 -11.90
C LEU A 127 -0.90 5.57 -12.32
N ARG A 128 -2.12 5.96 -12.04
CA ARG A 128 -2.65 7.28 -12.46
C ARG A 128 -2.53 8.34 -11.36
N TYR A 129 -2.78 7.95 -10.14
CA TYR A 129 -3.02 8.91 -9.07
C TYR A 129 -1.90 8.95 -8.02
N GLY A 130 -0.93 8.01 -8.08
CA GLY A 130 0.12 7.91 -7.08
C GLY A 130 -0.34 7.23 -5.79
N ASN A 131 0.52 7.23 -4.79
CA ASN A 131 0.24 6.73 -3.46
C ASN A 131 -0.53 7.73 -2.61
N ILE A 132 -0.93 7.33 -1.41
CA ILE A 132 -1.69 8.23 -0.51
C ILE A 132 -0.93 9.54 -0.19
N GLU A 133 0.39 9.54 -0.19
CA GLU A 133 1.20 10.76 0.04
C GLU A 133 0.92 11.87 -0.97
N ASP A 134 0.60 11.53 -2.22
CA ASP A 134 0.28 12.49 -3.27
C ASP A 134 -1.06 13.18 -3.02
N HIS A 135 -1.90 12.56 -2.19
CA HIS A 135 -3.23 13.04 -1.82
C HIS A 135 -3.29 13.70 -0.44
N ILE A 136 -2.17 13.80 0.27
CA ILE A 136 -2.13 14.54 1.53
C ILE A 136 -1.91 16.02 1.24
N ASN A 137 -2.70 16.87 1.90
CA ASN A 137 -2.49 18.32 1.91
C ASN A 137 -1.85 18.80 3.21
N GLY A 138 -2.10 18.08 4.32
CA GLY A 138 -1.50 18.33 5.62
C GLY A 138 -1.90 17.29 6.65
N LEU A 139 -1.15 17.22 7.73
CA LEU A 139 -1.36 16.29 8.85
C LEU A 139 -1.38 17.03 10.18
N GLU A 140 -2.09 16.48 11.15
CA GLU A 140 -1.88 16.76 12.55
C GLU A 140 -1.21 15.54 13.20
N VAL A 141 -0.16 15.76 13.98
CA VAL A 141 0.69 14.69 14.53
C VAL A 141 1.02 14.98 16.00
N VAL A 142 0.99 13.94 16.82
CA VAL A 142 1.48 14.01 18.19
C VAL A 142 2.88 13.39 18.26
N LEU A 143 3.86 14.16 18.71
CA LEU A 143 5.25 13.73 18.89
C LEU A 143 5.45 12.89 20.16
N SER A 144 6.64 12.33 20.33
CA SER A 144 7.00 11.45 21.45
C SER A 144 7.03 12.14 22.83
N ASP A 145 7.09 13.46 22.87
CA ASP A 145 6.97 14.28 24.09
C ASP A 145 5.54 14.72 24.39
N GLY A 146 4.59 14.45 23.48
CA GLY A 146 3.20 14.85 23.54
C GLY A 146 2.91 16.21 22.90
N THR A 147 3.88 16.84 22.25
CA THR A 147 3.65 18.05 21.45
C THR A 147 2.74 17.73 20.26
N ILE A 148 1.75 18.60 20.00
CA ILE A 148 0.85 18.50 18.87
C ILE A 148 1.34 19.44 17.78
N LEU A 149 1.75 18.89 16.64
CA LEU A 149 2.07 19.65 15.44
C LEU A 149 0.85 19.66 14.52
N ASN A 150 0.41 20.84 14.12
CA ASN A 150 -0.73 21.02 13.23
C ASN A 150 -0.27 21.63 11.89
N PHE A 151 -0.24 20.82 10.86
CA PHE A 151 0.05 21.21 9.48
C PHE A 151 -1.20 21.12 8.58
N LEU A 152 -2.40 20.98 9.16
CA LEU A 152 -3.63 20.91 8.38
C LEU A 152 -3.85 22.23 7.65
N ASN A 153 -4.09 22.15 6.35
CA ASN A 153 -4.47 23.31 5.54
C ASN A 153 -5.32 22.89 4.35
N LYS A 154 -5.91 23.87 3.66
CA LYS A 154 -6.73 23.70 2.45
C LYS A 154 -6.10 24.33 1.21
N LEU A 155 -4.92 24.90 1.37
CA LEU A 155 -4.27 25.69 0.33
C LEU A 155 -3.67 24.77 -0.74
N LYS A 156 -3.87 25.13 -2.00
CA LYS A 156 -3.22 24.48 -3.13
C LYS A 156 -1.74 24.89 -3.23
N LYS A 157 -1.43 26.12 -2.85
CA LYS A 157 -0.05 26.64 -2.75
C LYS A 157 0.21 27.07 -1.33
N ASP A 158 1.20 26.46 -0.72
CA ASP A 158 1.71 26.81 0.61
C ASP A 158 3.23 26.55 0.62
N ASN A 159 3.99 27.63 0.60
CA ASN A 159 5.44 27.63 0.69
C ASN A 159 5.92 28.39 1.96
N PHE A 160 5.03 28.52 2.95
CA PHE A 160 5.36 29.10 4.24
C PHE A 160 6.10 28.08 5.13
N GLY A 161 7.33 27.76 4.74
CA GLY A 161 8.20 26.79 5.39
C GLY A 161 8.18 25.40 4.73
N PRO A 162 9.03 24.49 5.24
CA PRO A 162 9.16 23.13 4.71
C PRO A 162 7.92 22.28 5.09
N LYS A 163 7.53 21.38 4.19
CA LYS A 163 6.40 20.44 4.39
C LYS A 163 6.80 19.29 5.31
N LEU A 164 7.05 19.59 6.58
CA LEU A 164 7.54 18.62 7.57
C LEU A 164 6.57 17.46 7.81
N TRP A 165 5.28 17.60 7.52
CA TRP A 165 4.32 16.52 7.64
C TRP A 165 4.71 15.27 6.80
N LYS A 166 5.49 15.45 5.72
CA LYS A 166 5.96 14.32 4.89
C LYS A 166 6.83 13.32 5.65
N LEU A 167 7.50 13.73 6.72
CA LEU A 167 8.30 12.85 7.57
C LEU A 167 7.47 11.74 8.25
N PHE A 168 6.18 11.96 8.41
CA PHE A 168 5.28 11.03 9.11
C PHE A 168 4.58 10.06 8.16
N CYS A 169 4.51 10.39 6.87
CA CYS A 169 3.99 9.49 5.84
C CYS A 169 4.98 8.34 5.60
N GLY A 170 4.49 7.10 5.54
CA GLY A 170 5.34 5.91 5.38
C GLY A 170 6.27 5.61 6.56
N SER A 171 6.15 6.35 7.66
CA SER A 171 7.02 6.17 8.85
C SER A 171 6.55 5.04 9.79
N GLU A 172 5.45 4.39 9.52
CA GLU A 172 4.83 3.34 10.34
C GLU A 172 4.61 3.72 11.80
N GLY A 173 4.47 5.04 12.07
CA GLY A 173 4.24 5.59 13.41
C GLY A 173 5.48 5.66 14.30
N VAL A 174 6.69 5.52 13.75
CA VAL A 174 7.93 5.58 14.55
C VAL A 174 8.41 7.00 14.82
N PHE A 175 8.00 7.99 14.04
CA PHE A 175 8.38 9.39 14.21
C PHE A 175 7.34 10.22 14.94
N GLY A 176 6.08 9.80 14.91
CA GLY A 176 4.95 10.48 15.52
C GLY A 176 3.64 9.75 15.29
N ILE A 177 2.60 10.20 15.95
CA ILE A 177 1.26 9.60 15.92
C ILE A 177 0.34 10.52 15.11
N ILE A 178 -0.07 10.09 13.93
CA ILE A 178 -1.00 10.85 13.09
C ILE A 178 -2.38 10.83 13.74
N THR A 179 -2.98 11.99 13.93
CA THR A 179 -4.29 12.15 14.57
C THR A 179 -5.37 12.67 13.64
N ARG A 180 -5.00 13.48 12.65
CA ARG A 180 -5.91 14.06 11.65
C ARG A 180 -5.17 14.24 10.32
N ALA A 181 -5.92 14.27 9.22
CA ALA A 181 -5.38 14.53 7.89
C ALA A 181 -6.33 15.42 7.07
N SER A 182 -5.79 16.36 6.32
CA SER A 182 -6.45 17.02 5.21
C SER A 182 -6.00 16.36 3.90
N LEU A 183 -6.96 15.84 3.13
CA LEU A 183 -6.76 14.97 1.99
C LEU A 183 -7.35 15.63 0.74
N LYS A 184 -6.62 15.53 -0.37
CA LYS A 184 -7.05 16.06 -1.67
C LYS A 184 -8.07 15.14 -2.31
N LEU A 185 -9.13 15.73 -2.80
CA LEU A 185 -10.14 15.10 -3.64
C LEU A 185 -9.92 15.49 -5.10
N ILE A 186 -10.43 14.68 -6.01
CA ILE A 186 -10.43 15.00 -7.44
C ILE A 186 -11.84 14.82 -8.03
N PRO A 187 -12.18 15.50 -9.15
CA PRO A 187 -13.44 15.25 -9.85
C PRO A 187 -13.53 13.80 -10.33
N LYS A 188 -14.67 13.17 -10.06
CA LYS A 188 -14.94 11.80 -10.51
C LYS A 188 -15.15 11.77 -12.01
N LYS A 189 -14.49 10.85 -12.71
CA LYS A 189 -14.75 10.60 -14.15
C LYS A 189 -16.10 9.92 -14.34
N LYS A 190 -16.76 10.22 -15.48
CA LYS A 190 -18.13 9.75 -15.77
C LYS A 190 -18.17 8.31 -16.24
N TYR A 191 -17.21 7.89 -17.04
CA TYR A 191 -17.19 6.59 -17.71
C TYR A 191 -15.98 5.78 -17.25
N ASN A 192 -16.20 4.49 -17.02
CA ASN A 192 -15.18 3.52 -16.70
C ASN A 192 -15.29 2.31 -17.64
N SER A 193 -14.17 1.85 -18.16
CA SER A 193 -14.10 0.64 -18.98
C SER A 193 -12.96 -0.23 -18.52
N THR A 194 -13.27 -1.49 -18.20
CA THR A 194 -12.30 -2.49 -17.76
C THR A 194 -12.20 -3.58 -18.83
N TYR A 195 -10.98 -3.88 -19.27
CA TYR A 195 -10.66 -4.88 -20.29
C TYR A 195 -9.90 -6.03 -19.64
N LEU A 196 -10.32 -7.25 -19.93
CA LEU A 196 -9.56 -8.48 -19.69
C LEU A 196 -9.00 -8.95 -21.02
N ILE A 197 -7.67 -9.06 -21.10
CA ILE A 197 -6.94 -9.31 -22.35
C ILE A 197 -5.92 -10.40 -22.13
N GLN A 198 -5.83 -11.34 -23.07
CA GLN A 198 -4.83 -12.40 -23.06
C GLN A 198 -3.67 -12.10 -24.00
N THR A 199 -2.47 -12.51 -23.60
CA THR A 199 -1.25 -12.50 -24.40
C THR A 199 -0.31 -13.63 -23.97
N ASN A 200 0.55 -14.06 -24.87
CA ASN A 200 1.56 -15.10 -24.60
C ASN A 200 2.94 -14.53 -24.24
N SER A 201 3.06 -13.21 -24.07
CA SER A 201 4.37 -12.57 -23.91
C SER A 201 4.35 -11.40 -22.92
N LEU A 202 5.23 -11.45 -21.92
CA LEU A 202 5.50 -10.34 -21.01
C LEU A 202 5.98 -9.09 -21.77
N ASN A 203 6.81 -9.26 -22.80
CA ASN A 203 7.30 -8.14 -23.60
C ASN A 203 6.17 -7.46 -24.41
N LYS A 204 5.19 -8.23 -24.92
CA LYS A 204 3.98 -7.67 -25.53
C LYS A 204 3.19 -6.85 -24.48
N SER A 205 3.05 -7.36 -23.26
CA SER A 205 2.37 -6.64 -22.15
C SER A 205 3.05 -5.30 -21.84
N ILE A 206 4.37 -5.27 -21.77
CA ILE A 206 5.16 -4.04 -21.53
C ILE A 206 5.02 -3.05 -22.69
N ARG A 207 5.03 -3.52 -23.95
CA ARG A 207 4.80 -2.65 -25.12
C ARG A 207 3.40 -2.03 -25.11
N LEU A 208 2.38 -2.83 -24.75
CA LEU A 208 1.01 -2.34 -24.62
C LEU A 208 0.91 -1.26 -23.53
N LEU A 209 1.52 -1.48 -22.36
CA LEU A 209 1.57 -0.47 -21.29
C LEU A 209 2.21 0.84 -21.79
N LYS A 210 3.35 0.76 -22.47
CA LYS A 210 4.02 1.94 -23.05
C LYS A 210 3.12 2.68 -24.04
N PHE A 211 2.47 1.96 -24.94
CA PHE A 211 1.51 2.54 -25.89
C PHE A 211 0.36 3.26 -25.17
N LEU A 212 -0.25 2.61 -24.17
CA LEU A 212 -1.37 3.19 -23.44
C LEU A 212 -0.96 4.41 -22.60
N ARG A 213 0.21 4.35 -21.97
CA ARG A 213 0.76 5.50 -21.23
C ARG A 213 1.00 6.71 -22.13
N ASN A 214 1.55 6.50 -23.32
CA ASN A 214 1.83 7.59 -24.24
C ASN A 214 0.54 8.21 -24.79
N LYS A 215 -0.47 7.38 -25.09
CA LYS A 215 -1.69 7.85 -25.77
C LYS A 215 -2.82 8.24 -24.80
N TYR A 216 -2.91 7.59 -23.65
CA TYR A 216 -4.05 7.71 -22.71
C TYR A 216 -3.63 7.96 -21.28
N PHE A 217 -2.52 8.66 -21.06
CA PHE A 217 -1.97 8.93 -19.74
C PHE A 217 -3.01 9.39 -18.72
N ASP A 218 -3.87 10.36 -19.11
CA ASP A 218 -4.89 10.93 -18.24
C ASP A 218 -6.11 10.05 -17.98
N ASN A 219 -6.21 8.94 -18.71
CA ASN A 219 -7.35 8.03 -18.69
C ASN A 219 -7.01 6.64 -18.16
N LEU A 220 -5.74 6.21 -18.29
CA LEU A 220 -5.28 4.89 -17.86
C LEU A 220 -5.15 4.89 -16.33
N THR A 221 -6.06 4.23 -15.64
CA THR A 221 -6.10 4.20 -14.17
C THR A 221 -5.45 2.97 -13.57
N SER A 222 -5.55 1.81 -14.24
CA SER A 222 -4.95 0.57 -13.77
C SER A 222 -4.42 -0.27 -14.91
N PHE A 223 -3.31 -0.98 -14.66
CA PHE A 223 -2.74 -1.96 -15.59
C PHE A 223 -2.14 -3.11 -14.79
N GLU A 224 -2.94 -4.19 -14.64
CA GLU A 224 -2.58 -5.39 -13.89
C GLU A 224 -2.04 -6.46 -14.82
N ILE A 225 -1.19 -7.34 -14.27
CA ILE A 225 -0.73 -8.54 -14.96
C ILE A 225 -0.90 -9.77 -14.08
N ILE A 226 -1.42 -10.84 -14.66
CA ILE A 226 -1.55 -12.17 -14.06
C ILE A 226 -0.71 -13.14 -14.90
N PHE A 227 0.29 -13.76 -14.26
CA PHE A 227 1.18 -14.68 -14.95
C PHE A 227 0.51 -16.03 -15.25
N PRO A 228 1.09 -16.87 -16.11
CA PRO A 228 0.44 -18.10 -16.58
C PRO A 228 -0.01 -19.05 -15.46
N ILE A 229 0.79 -19.29 -14.43
CA ILE A 229 0.43 -20.20 -13.35
C ILE A 229 -0.78 -19.70 -12.54
N PRO A 230 -0.80 -18.49 -11.93
CA PRO A 230 -2.00 -17.98 -11.29
C PRO A 230 -3.20 -17.85 -12.24
N SER A 231 -2.96 -17.59 -13.53
CA SER A 231 -4.00 -17.54 -14.55
C SER A 231 -4.70 -18.89 -14.72
N SER A 232 -3.95 -19.99 -14.78
CA SER A 232 -4.53 -21.34 -14.91
C SER A 232 -5.43 -21.73 -13.74
N TYR A 233 -5.02 -21.36 -12.49
CA TYR A 233 -5.87 -21.56 -11.32
C TYR A 233 -7.15 -20.71 -11.29
N LEU A 234 -7.10 -19.55 -11.95
CA LEU A 234 -8.20 -18.58 -11.89
C LEU A 234 -9.26 -18.82 -12.97
N PHE A 235 -8.82 -19.24 -14.15
CA PHE A 235 -9.67 -19.38 -15.32
C PHE A 235 -9.86 -20.81 -15.81
N ASN A 236 -9.27 -21.79 -15.10
CA ASN A 236 -9.26 -23.21 -15.52
C ASN A 236 -8.69 -23.43 -16.92
N GLU A 237 -7.66 -22.68 -17.28
CA GLU A 237 -7.02 -22.71 -18.60
C GLU A 237 -5.61 -23.32 -18.51
N SER A 238 -5.05 -23.64 -19.68
CA SER A 238 -3.63 -24.04 -19.75
C SER A 238 -2.70 -22.91 -19.31
N ALA A 239 -1.63 -23.22 -18.58
CA ALA A 239 -0.70 -22.23 -17.99
C ALA A 239 0.24 -21.62 -19.04
N HIS A 240 -0.29 -21.07 -20.14
CA HIS A 240 0.49 -20.48 -21.24
C HIS A 240 0.26 -18.99 -21.46
N HIS A 241 -0.83 -18.43 -20.92
CA HIS A 241 -1.22 -17.06 -21.19
C HIS A 241 -1.05 -16.15 -19.95
N PHE A 242 -0.59 -14.94 -20.22
CA PHE A 242 -0.72 -13.80 -19.29
C PHE A 242 -2.11 -13.21 -19.47
N ASN A 243 -2.77 -12.89 -18.39
CA ASN A 243 -3.98 -12.09 -18.41
C ASN A 243 -3.67 -10.67 -17.93
N LEU A 244 -4.16 -9.69 -18.67
CA LEU A 244 -4.01 -8.27 -18.36
C LEU A 244 -5.38 -7.71 -18.00
N ILE A 245 -5.45 -6.94 -16.90
CA ILE A 245 -6.64 -6.16 -16.57
C ILE A 245 -6.27 -4.69 -16.72
N ILE A 246 -6.97 -4.01 -17.62
CA ILE A 246 -6.70 -2.61 -17.96
C ILE A 246 -7.95 -1.81 -17.69
N GLU A 247 -7.82 -0.75 -16.87
CA GLU A 247 -8.92 0.16 -16.59
C GLU A 247 -8.64 1.54 -17.20
N ILE A 248 -9.64 2.05 -17.93
CA ILE A 248 -9.62 3.38 -18.55
C ILE A 248 -10.83 4.17 -18.07
N GLN A 249 -10.59 5.35 -17.52
CA GLN A 249 -11.63 6.27 -17.07
C GLN A 249 -11.63 7.56 -17.89
N SER A 250 -12.82 8.07 -18.26
CA SER A 250 -12.95 9.25 -19.10
C SER A 250 -14.19 10.05 -18.77
N ASN A 251 -14.20 11.33 -19.12
CA ASN A 251 -15.39 12.18 -19.11
C ASN A 251 -16.16 12.18 -20.44
N ILE A 252 -15.54 11.63 -21.49
CA ILE A 252 -16.08 11.57 -22.86
C ILE A 252 -16.11 10.13 -23.30
N ILE A 253 -17.19 9.71 -23.97
CA ILE A 253 -17.23 8.43 -24.68
C ILE A 253 -16.30 8.55 -25.88
N GLY A 254 -15.04 8.20 -25.66
CA GLY A 254 -14.00 8.52 -26.63
C GLY A 254 -13.74 7.43 -27.66
N ASN A 255 -12.98 7.79 -28.69
CA ASN A 255 -12.48 6.92 -29.73
C ASN A 255 -11.50 5.82 -29.24
N TYR A 256 -11.15 5.85 -27.92
CA TYR A 256 -10.21 4.88 -27.35
C TYR A 256 -10.65 3.41 -27.56
N LYS A 257 -11.97 3.15 -27.60
CA LYS A 257 -12.49 1.79 -27.91
C LYS A 257 -12.08 1.34 -29.31
N LYS A 258 -12.23 2.21 -30.31
CA LYS A 258 -11.86 1.93 -31.70
C LYS A 258 -10.35 1.76 -31.85
N ASP A 259 -9.59 2.66 -31.24
CA ASP A 259 -8.14 2.62 -31.27
C ASP A 259 -7.58 1.39 -30.56
N LEU A 260 -8.10 1.04 -29.38
CA LEU A 260 -7.69 -0.16 -28.67
C LEU A 260 -8.01 -1.43 -29.48
N LYS A 261 -9.22 -1.53 -30.04
CA LYS A 261 -9.60 -2.68 -30.89
C LYS A 261 -8.64 -2.82 -32.07
N LYS A 262 -8.33 -1.73 -32.76
CA LYS A 262 -7.35 -1.72 -33.86
C LYS A 262 -5.96 -2.14 -33.37
N TYR A 263 -5.47 -1.59 -32.25
CA TYR A 263 -4.17 -1.96 -31.70
C TYR A 263 -4.10 -3.44 -31.29
N PHE A 264 -5.15 -3.97 -30.66
CA PHE A 264 -5.20 -5.36 -30.22
C PHE A 264 -5.18 -6.32 -31.43
N ASN A 265 -5.96 -6.04 -32.46
CA ASN A 265 -5.98 -6.86 -33.67
C ASN A 265 -4.60 -6.87 -34.37
N LEU A 266 -3.94 -5.72 -34.50
CA LEU A 266 -2.63 -5.61 -35.15
C LEU A 266 -1.49 -6.29 -34.36
N ASN A 267 -1.63 -6.46 -33.06
CA ASN A 267 -0.60 -7.03 -32.18
C ASN A 267 -0.97 -8.39 -31.59
N GLU A 268 -2.01 -9.03 -32.11
CA GLU A 268 -2.44 -10.40 -31.74
C GLU A 268 -2.78 -10.53 -30.24
N PHE A 269 -3.44 -9.52 -29.67
CA PHE A 269 -4.03 -9.62 -28.34
C PHE A 269 -5.44 -10.20 -28.43
N LYS A 270 -5.76 -11.17 -27.60
CA LYS A 270 -7.12 -11.68 -27.50
C LYS A 270 -7.86 -10.89 -26.41
N ILE A 271 -8.94 -10.20 -26.80
CA ILE A 271 -9.86 -9.60 -25.85
C ILE A 271 -10.79 -10.72 -25.33
N ASP A 272 -10.73 -10.97 -24.05
CA ASP A 272 -11.56 -12.00 -23.41
C ASP A 272 -12.87 -11.42 -22.89
N LYS A 273 -12.80 -10.26 -22.22
CA LYS A 273 -13.99 -9.59 -21.68
C LYS A 273 -13.81 -8.07 -21.59
N ILE A 274 -14.93 -7.35 -21.77
CA ILE A 274 -15.01 -5.91 -21.55
C ILE A 274 -16.20 -5.62 -20.64
N GLU A 275 -15.97 -4.78 -19.63
CA GLU A 275 -17.02 -4.28 -18.73
C GLU A 275 -17.04 -2.75 -18.73
N HIS A 276 -18.25 -2.18 -18.77
CA HIS A 276 -18.47 -0.73 -18.76
C HIS A 276 -19.33 -0.36 -17.56
N ASP A 277 -18.88 0.64 -16.79
CA ASP A 277 -19.62 1.30 -15.70
C ASP A 277 -20.32 0.36 -14.71
N LYS A 278 -19.76 -0.83 -14.48
CA LYS A 278 -20.34 -1.81 -13.57
C LYS A 278 -20.02 -1.50 -12.12
N SER A 279 -21.03 -1.47 -11.28
CA SER A 279 -20.89 -1.33 -9.82
C SER A 279 -20.24 -2.53 -9.15
N LYS A 280 -20.43 -3.74 -9.74
CA LYS A 280 -19.75 -4.98 -9.37
C LYS A 280 -19.11 -5.58 -10.61
N SER A 281 -17.80 -5.44 -10.73
CA SER A 281 -17.04 -5.97 -11.85
C SER A 281 -16.66 -7.43 -11.58
N TRP A 282 -17.03 -8.32 -12.48
CA TRP A 282 -16.57 -9.71 -12.48
C TRP A 282 -15.05 -9.77 -12.71
N ILE A 283 -14.51 -8.90 -13.58
CA ILE A 283 -13.06 -8.85 -13.86
C ILE A 283 -12.28 -8.53 -12.57
N TRP A 284 -12.72 -7.53 -11.82
CA TRP A 284 -12.06 -7.16 -10.56
C TRP A 284 -12.26 -8.22 -9.47
N SER A 285 -13.42 -8.90 -9.42
CA SER A 285 -13.61 -10.01 -8.49
C SER A 285 -12.62 -11.15 -8.75
N LYS A 286 -12.32 -11.43 -10.03
CA LYS A 286 -11.28 -12.40 -10.41
C LYS A 286 -9.89 -11.95 -9.94
N ARG A 287 -9.57 -10.66 -10.03
CA ARG A 287 -8.32 -10.12 -9.49
C ARG A 287 -8.20 -10.33 -7.98
N GLU A 288 -9.29 -10.15 -7.24
CA GLU A 288 -9.32 -10.38 -5.79
C GLU A 288 -9.16 -11.86 -5.44
N GLU A 289 -9.72 -12.79 -6.22
CA GLU A 289 -9.58 -14.23 -6.03
C GLU A 289 -8.11 -14.68 -6.02
N LEU A 290 -7.18 -13.97 -6.67
CA LEU A 290 -5.75 -14.29 -6.63
C LEU A 290 -5.20 -14.32 -5.20
N VAL A 291 -5.67 -13.42 -4.35
CA VAL A 291 -5.24 -13.33 -2.94
C VAL A 291 -5.75 -14.51 -2.14
N TYR A 292 -6.96 -15.00 -2.43
CA TYR A 292 -7.51 -16.21 -1.79
C TYR A 292 -6.84 -17.48 -2.30
N ASN A 293 -6.59 -17.55 -3.62
CA ASN A 293 -5.96 -18.70 -4.26
C ASN A 293 -4.54 -18.96 -3.73
N GLN A 294 -3.74 -17.91 -3.44
CA GLN A 294 -2.42 -18.14 -2.81
C GLN A 294 -2.54 -18.87 -1.46
N ILE A 295 -3.58 -18.59 -0.67
CA ILE A 295 -3.82 -19.27 0.61
C ILE A 295 -4.31 -20.70 0.35
N LYS A 296 -5.32 -20.86 -0.49
CA LYS A 296 -5.93 -22.14 -0.86
C LYS A 296 -4.90 -23.14 -1.39
N TYR A 297 -3.98 -22.69 -2.25
CA TYR A 297 -2.96 -23.54 -2.89
C TYR A 297 -1.60 -23.52 -2.18
N ASN A 298 -1.54 -22.92 -0.97
CA ASN A 298 -0.37 -22.95 -0.06
C ASN A 298 0.88 -22.27 -0.63
N PHE A 299 0.72 -21.07 -1.23
CA PHE A 299 1.83 -20.17 -1.59
C PHE A 299 2.22 -19.33 -0.37
N THR A 300 3.19 -19.80 0.40
CA THR A 300 3.54 -19.28 1.73
C THR A 300 4.59 -18.18 1.70
N GLU A 301 5.57 -18.27 0.80
CA GLU A 301 6.64 -17.28 0.66
C GLU A 301 6.15 -16.14 -0.22
N LYS A 302 6.09 -14.93 0.37
CA LYS A 302 5.46 -13.75 -0.26
C LYS A 302 6.41 -12.56 -0.28
N PHE A 303 6.75 -12.15 -1.50
CA PHE A 303 7.58 -10.98 -1.74
C PHE A 303 6.73 -9.93 -2.46
N ASP A 304 6.65 -8.77 -1.83
CA ASP A 304 5.97 -7.58 -2.33
C ASP A 304 7.07 -6.59 -2.70
N ILE A 305 7.44 -6.57 -3.99
CA ILE A 305 8.57 -5.83 -4.51
C ILE A 305 8.14 -4.90 -5.62
N SER A 306 8.90 -3.85 -5.88
CA SER A 306 8.72 -3.03 -7.07
C SER A 306 9.99 -2.97 -7.90
N LEU A 307 9.82 -2.86 -9.22
CA LEU A 307 10.88 -2.85 -10.22
C LEU A 307 10.62 -1.77 -11.28
N PRO A 308 11.66 -1.11 -11.80
CA PRO A 308 11.53 -0.35 -13.04
C PRO A 308 10.98 -1.24 -14.15
N ILE A 309 10.06 -0.71 -14.96
CA ILE A 309 9.30 -1.50 -15.97
C ILE A 309 10.24 -2.19 -16.98
N ASP A 310 11.32 -1.54 -17.36
CA ASP A 310 12.32 -2.08 -18.28
C ASP A 310 13.12 -3.27 -17.69
N LYS A 311 13.17 -3.40 -16.38
CA LYS A 311 13.89 -4.49 -15.69
C LYS A 311 13.05 -5.77 -15.54
N TRP A 312 11.72 -5.70 -15.72
CA TRP A 312 10.81 -6.84 -15.47
C TRP A 312 11.21 -8.10 -16.27
N SER A 313 11.45 -7.97 -17.55
CA SER A 313 11.76 -9.14 -18.40
C SER A 313 13.04 -9.85 -17.99
N VAL A 314 14.08 -9.08 -17.63
CA VAL A 314 15.36 -9.63 -17.17
C VAL A 314 15.21 -10.27 -15.79
N PHE A 315 14.50 -9.59 -14.88
CA PHE A 315 14.21 -10.11 -13.54
C PHE A 315 13.47 -11.44 -13.61
N ILE A 316 12.36 -11.51 -14.33
CA ILE A 316 11.55 -12.72 -14.49
C ILE A 316 12.36 -13.87 -15.13
N LYS A 317 13.21 -13.57 -16.13
CA LYS A 317 14.09 -14.59 -16.75
C LYS A 317 15.06 -15.17 -15.73
N LYS A 318 15.67 -14.35 -14.86
CA LYS A 318 16.59 -14.81 -13.81
C LYS A 318 15.84 -15.63 -12.73
N VAL A 319 14.64 -15.19 -12.33
CA VAL A 319 13.81 -15.95 -11.36
C VAL A 319 13.37 -17.29 -11.94
N ASN A 320 12.94 -17.34 -13.20
CA ASN A 320 12.55 -18.59 -13.84
C ASN A 320 13.73 -19.57 -13.96
N LYS A 321 14.95 -19.07 -14.26
CA LYS A 321 16.16 -19.88 -14.23
C LYS A 321 16.42 -20.45 -12.84
N PHE A 322 16.36 -19.61 -11.81
CA PHE A 322 16.53 -20.03 -10.41
C PHE A 322 15.53 -21.12 -10.02
N VAL A 323 14.25 -20.97 -10.39
CA VAL A 323 13.20 -21.96 -10.12
C VAL A 323 13.45 -23.26 -10.87
N LYS A 324 13.91 -23.21 -12.13
CA LYS A 324 14.27 -24.40 -12.93
C LYS A 324 15.41 -25.18 -12.28
N ASP A 325 16.43 -24.47 -11.78
CA ASP A 325 17.58 -25.04 -11.10
C ASP A 325 17.24 -25.57 -9.70
N ASN A 326 16.19 -25.01 -9.07
CA ASN A 326 15.69 -25.35 -7.74
C ASN A 326 14.22 -25.77 -7.80
N LYS A 327 13.95 -27.01 -8.24
CA LYS A 327 12.60 -27.57 -8.49
C LYS A 327 11.68 -27.63 -7.25
N ILE A 328 12.18 -27.26 -6.08
CA ILE A 328 11.44 -27.19 -4.82
C ILE A 328 10.54 -25.95 -4.70
N PHE A 329 10.64 -25.00 -5.64
CA PHE A 329 9.86 -23.78 -5.65
C PHE A 329 8.89 -23.76 -6.83
N THR A 330 7.62 -23.44 -6.57
CA THR A 330 6.63 -23.16 -7.61
C THR A 330 6.27 -21.67 -7.54
N PRO A 331 6.46 -20.88 -8.62
CA PRO A 331 6.17 -19.46 -8.62
C PRO A 331 4.67 -19.17 -8.76
N TYR A 332 4.21 -18.05 -8.19
CA TYR A 332 2.85 -17.53 -8.33
C TYR A 332 2.93 -16.00 -8.41
N PHE A 333 3.02 -15.47 -9.65
CA PHE A 333 3.29 -14.07 -9.89
C PHE A 333 2.07 -13.36 -10.44
N PHE A 334 1.77 -12.22 -9.89
CA PHE A 334 0.80 -11.25 -10.38
C PHE A 334 1.16 -9.88 -9.83
N GLY A 335 0.61 -8.81 -10.38
CA GLY A 335 0.92 -7.49 -9.85
C GLY A 335 0.42 -6.34 -10.69
N HIS A 336 0.80 -5.16 -10.24
CA HIS A 336 0.46 -3.88 -10.83
C HIS A 336 1.56 -3.49 -11.82
N LEU A 337 1.52 -4.07 -13.05
CA LEU A 337 2.55 -3.78 -14.06
C LEU A 337 2.63 -2.27 -14.35
N GLY A 338 1.49 -1.57 -14.19
CA GLY A 338 1.41 -0.14 -14.41
C GLY A 338 2.32 0.69 -13.52
N ASP A 339 2.52 0.35 -12.27
CA ASP A 339 3.34 1.08 -11.30
C ASP A 339 4.62 0.32 -10.89
N GLY A 340 4.83 -0.86 -11.46
CA GLY A 340 6.04 -1.66 -11.25
C GLY A 340 5.98 -2.61 -10.05
N ASN A 341 4.86 -2.71 -9.33
CA ASN A 341 4.74 -3.61 -8.18
C ASN A 341 4.46 -5.06 -8.63
N LEU A 342 5.29 -5.98 -8.13
CA LEU A 342 5.19 -7.42 -8.38
C LEU A 342 4.99 -8.18 -7.06
N HIS A 343 3.86 -8.88 -6.95
CA HIS A 343 3.67 -9.93 -5.95
C HIS A 343 4.35 -11.22 -6.44
N CYS A 344 5.58 -11.41 -5.99
CA CYS A 344 6.44 -12.52 -6.36
C CYS A 344 6.34 -13.61 -5.29
N ASN A 345 5.35 -14.50 -5.40
CA ASN A 345 5.04 -15.48 -4.37
C ASN A 345 5.47 -16.87 -4.79
N PHE A 346 5.75 -17.74 -3.79
CA PHE A 346 6.19 -19.09 -4.03
C PHE A 346 5.51 -20.10 -3.09
N LYS A 347 5.23 -21.26 -3.65
CA LYS A 347 5.00 -22.49 -2.88
C LYS A 347 6.32 -23.19 -2.70
N VAL A 348 6.61 -23.64 -1.48
CA VAL A 348 7.80 -24.40 -1.13
C VAL A 348 7.39 -25.83 -0.84
N HIS A 349 8.07 -26.81 -1.43
CA HIS A 349 7.79 -28.22 -1.18
C HIS A 349 8.05 -28.60 0.29
N PRO A 350 7.22 -29.48 0.92
CA PRO A 350 7.18 -29.64 2.37
C PRO A 350 8.52 -29.94 3.05
N ASN A 351 9.38 -30.73 2.42
CA ASN A 351 10.68 -31.15 2.99
C ASN A 351 11.80 -30.11 2.82
N SER A 352 11.49 -28.91 2.31
CA SER A 352 12.49 -27.92 1.87
C SER A 352 12.42 -26.57 2.61
N LYS A 353 11.78 -26.52 3.77
CA LYS A 353 11.61 -25.27 4.56
C LYS A 353 12.92 -24.56 4.90
N LYS A 354 14.05 -25.30 5.04
CA LYS A 354 15.39 -24.71 5.27
C LYS A 354 15.84 -23.79 4.13
N ASN A 355 15.24 -23.90 2.94
CA ASN A 355 15.62 -23.13 1.75
C ASN A 355 14.86 -21.80 1.61
N CYS A 356 13.91 -21.47 2.49
CA CYS A 356 13.18 -20.19 2.45
C CYS A 356 14.11 -18.99 2.63
N ALA A 357 15.14 -19.10 3.49
CA ALA A 357 16.12 -18.04 3.68
C ALA A 357 16.98 -17.81 2.40
N TYR A 358 17.33 -18.89 1.69
CA TYR A 358 18.04 -18.82 0.42
C TYR A 358 17.20 -18.17 -0.66
N LEU A 359 15.92 -18.55 -0.81
CA LEU A 359 14.98 -17.91 -1.72
C LEU A 359 14.82 -16.42 -1.39
N SER A 360 14.62 -16.08 -0.12
CA SER A 360 14.45 -14.70 0.32
C SER A 360 15.68 -13.85 0.00
N LYS A 361 16.87 -14.39 0.27
CA LYS A 361 18.13 -13.72 -0.09
C LYS A 361 18.22 -13.50 -1.59
N PHE A 362 17.97 -14.52 -2.41
CA PHE A 362 18.03 -14.42 -3.87
C PHE A 362 17.07 -13.37 -4.41
N ILE A 363 15.79 -13.40 -4.00
CA ILE A 363 14.77 -12.45 -4.50
C ILE A 363 15.12 -11.01 -4.11
N TYR A 364 15.50 -10.77 -2.85
CA TYR A 364 15.82 -9.40 -2.42
C TYR A 364 17.11 -8.88 -3.04
N ASP A 365 18.18 -9.70 -3.11
CA ASP A 365 19.44 -9.30 -3.76
C ASP A 365 19.21 -8.97 -5.24
N LEU A 366 18.41 -9.82 -5.95
CA LEU A 366 18.07 -9.60 -7.35
C LEU A 366 17.21 -8.34 -7.53
N THR A 367 16.30 -8.06 -6.59
CA THR A 367 15.46 -6.85 -6.60
C THR A 367 16.34 -5.59 -6.53
N ILE A 368 17.29 -5.55 -5.60
CA ILE A 368 18.21 -4.41 -5.47
C ILE A 368 19.12 -4.27 -6.68
N GLN A 369 19.68 -5.38 -7.19
CA GLN A 369 20.47 -5.38 -8.43
C GLN A 369 19.69 -4.88 -9.66
N SER A 370 18.36 -5.02 -9.61
CA SER A 370 17.44 -4.52 -10.64
C SER A 370 16.94 -3.10 -10.35
N GLU A 371 17.58 -2.36 -9.45
CA GLU A 371 17.22 -0.99 -9.05
C GLU A 371 15.79 -0.90 -8.43
N GLY A 372 15.30 -2.01 -7.87
CA GLY A 372 13.96 -2.12 -7.30
C GLY A 372 13.90 -1.86 -5.80
N SER A 373 12.69 -1.95 -5.25
CA SER A 373 12.40 -1.85 -3.81
C SER A 373 11.94 -3.20 -3.25
N VAL A 374 12.44 -3.57 -2.07
CA VAL A 374 12.09 -4.82 -1.38
C VAL A 374 10.78 -4.72 -0.57
N ALA A 375 10.14 -3.56 -0.58
CA ALA A 375 8.83 -3.32 0.03
C ALA A 375 8.07 -2.30 -0.82
N ALA A 376 7.09 -2.75 -1.61
CA ALA A 376 6.30 -1.90 -2.49
C ALA A 376 5.09 -1.28 -1.77
N GLU A 377 4.27 -2.09 -1.09
CA GLU A 377 3.01 -1.65 -0.48
C GLU A 377 2.94 -1.89 1.03
N HIS A 378 3.41 -3.05 1.49
CA HIS A 378 3.11 -3.53 2.85
C HIS A 378 3.97 -2.89 3.94
N GLY A 379 5.02 -2.15 3.60
CA GLY A 379 6.01 -1.65 4.54
C GLY A 379 6.91 -2.77 5.10
N LEU A 380 7.65 -2.47 6.15
CA LEU A 380 8.62 -3.38 6.78
C LEU A 380 8.10 -3.97 8.11
N GLY A 381 7.43 -3.17 8.92
CA GLY A 381 6.89 -3.56 10.21
C GLY A 381 7.94 -4.18 11.12
N LEU A 382 7.56 -5.28 11.78
CA LEU A 382 8.46 -6.10 12.60
C LEU A 382 9.09 -7.25 11.81
N LYS A 383 8.39 -7.79 10.81
CA LYS A 383 8.85 -8.98 10.06
C LYS A 383 10.02 -8.70 9.13
N LYS A 384 10.07 -7.49 8.56
CA LYS A 384 11.02 -7.13 7.51
C LYS A 384 11.95 -5.96 7.89
N ASN A 385 11.96 -5.52 9.16
CA ASN A 385 12.75 -4.38 9.62
C ASN A 385 14.26 -4.54 9.36
N TYR A 386 14.78 -5.79 9.38
CA TYR A 386 16.18 -6.09 9.06
C TYR A 386 16.58 -5.70 7.62
N LEU A 387 15.62 -5.63 6.69
CA LEU A 387 15.88 -5.26 5.30
C LEU A 387 16.30 -3.80 5.18
N LEU A 388 15.82 -2.92 6.06
CA LEU A 388 16.21 -1.52 6.03
C LEU A 388 17.72 -1.35 6.25
N LYS A 389 18.27 -2.02 7.28
CA LYS A 389 19.72 -2.01 7.55
C LYS A 389 20.51 -2.68 6.44
N LYS A 390 19.97 -3.77 5.88
CA LYS A 390 20.70 -4.60 4.91
C LYS A 390 20.78 -3.97 3.52
N TYR A 391 19.73 -3.29 3.06
CA TYR A 391 19.62 -2.87 1.66
C TYR A 391 19.51 -1.37 1.45
N LYS A 392 19.23 -0.58 2.49
CA LYS A 392 19.30 0.88 2.37
C LYS A 392 20.78 1.32 2.43
N PRO A 393 21.21 2.32 1.63
CA PRO A 393 22.55 2.90 1.77
C PRO A 393 22.86 3.27 3.21
N SER A 394 24.09 3.03 3.66
CA SER A 394 24.51 3.19 5.07
C SER A 394 24.23 4.59 5.60
N GLU A 395 24.52 5.61 4.81
CA GLU A 395 24.33 7.02 5.14
C GLU A 395 22.86 7.34 5.36
N ASN A 396 21.97 6.85 4.46
CA ASN A 396 20.53 7.02 4.59
C ASN A 396 19.99 6.32 5.83
N TYR A 397 20.43 5.09 6.08
CA TYR A 397 20.02 4.34 7.28
C TYR A 397 20.47 5.07 8.57
N LEU A 398 21.71 5.54 8.62
CA LEU A 398 22.24 6.26 9.78
C LEU A 398 21.52 7.59 9.99
N PHE A 399 21.19 8.31 8.93
CA PHE A 399 20.43 9.56 9.00
C PHE A 399 19.03 9.32 9.58
N ILE A 400 18.32 8.30 9.09
CA ILE A 400 17.00 7.92 9.62
C ILE A 400 17.08 7.56 11.11
N LYS A 401 18.12 6.84 11.53
CA LYS A 401 18.35 6.53 12.97
C LYS A 401 18.60 7.79 13.81
N LYS A 402 19.39 8.74 13.33
CA LYS A 402 19.62 10.03 13.99
C LYS A 402 18.31 10.80 14.14
N LEU A 403 17.51 10.86 13.08
CA LEU A 403 16.20 11.50 13.10
C LEU A 403 15.27 10.83 14.12
N LYS A 404 15.21 9.49 14.15
CA LYS A 404 14.45 8.74 15.16
C LYS A 404 14.90 9.09 16.58
N LYS A 405 16.21 9.09 16.84
CA LYS A 405 16.76 9.43 18.16
C LYS A 405 16.41 10.86 18.58
N HIS A 406 16.38 11.80 17.63
CA HIS A 406 15.99 13.18 17.89
C HIS A 406 14.49 13.32 18.21
N LEU A 407 13.62 12.70 17.39
CA LEU A 407 12.16 12.78 17.54
C LEU A 407 11.62 11.90 18.68
N ASP A 408 12.32 10.84 19.04
CA ASP A 408 11.89 9.89 20.10
C ASP A 408 13.11 9.38 20.88
N PRO A 409 13.74 10.27 21.72
CA PRO A 409 15.00 9.96 22.42
C PRO A 409 14.87 8.77 23.38
N ASN A 410 13.66 8.52 23.88
CA ASN A 410 13.38 7.42 24.80
C ASN A 410 12.94 6.12 24.09
N SER A 411 12.88 6.10 22.76
CA SER A 411 12.42 4.96 21.94
C SER A 411 11.05 4.40 22.40
N ARG A 412 10.07 5.29 22.65
CA ARG A 412 8.73 4.91 23.12
C ARG A 412 7.77 4.58 21.99
N LEU A 413 7.92 5.23 20.82
CA LEU A 413 7.03 5.06 19.68
C LEU A 413 7.49 3.91 18.77
N GLY A 414 6.62 2.92 18.54
CA GLY A 414 6.85 1.87 17.55
C GLY A 414 8.20 1.16 17.69
N LYS A 415 8.64 0.86 18.91
CA LYS A 415 9.94 0.22 19.16
C LYS A 415 10.11 -1.04 18.34
N ASN A 416 11.30 -1.25 17.78
CA ASN A 416 11.68 -2.34 16.88
C ASN A 416 10.98 -2.33 15.49
N LYS A 417 10.10 -1.37 15.20
CA LYS A 417 9.64 -1.15 13.82
C LYS A 417 10.69 -0.38 13.05
N LEU A 418 10.86 -0.66 11.78
CA LEU A 418 11.85 -0.08 10.86
C LEU A 418 13.31 -0.23 11.33
N PHE A 419 13.57 -0.19 12.63
CA PHE A 419 14.90 -0.30 13.22
C PHE A 419 14.94 -1.43 14.24
N GLN A 420 15.94 -2.27 14.15
CA GLN A 420 16.30 -3.16 15.26
C GLN A 420 17.04 -2.32 16.31
N ALA A 421 16.64 -2.49 17.59
CA ALA A 421 17.28 -1.84 18.73
C ALA A 421 18.74 -2.27 18.87
#